data_362d44ece9ccc7253932b710ce01d972
#
_entry.id   362d44ece9ccc7253932b710ce01d972
#
_cell.length_a   1.000
_cell.length_b   1.000
_cell.length_c   1.000
_cell.angle_alpha   90.00
_cell.angle_beta   90.00
_cell.angle_gamma   90.00
#
_symmetry.space_group_name_H-M   'P 1'
#
loop_
_entity.id
_entity.type
_entity.pdbx_description
1 polymer ?
#
loop_
_entity_poly.entity_id
_entity_poly.type
_entity_poly.pdbx_seq_one_letter_code
_entity_poly.pdbx_strand_id
1 'polypeptide(L)'
;MILGNIYQQEDFEKIKSKQVYKDERFHAVLIQLKKEEILKPHHSATDAFLMVAEGEIIFTLKEKAHALRKGDMFSFKAFETHDVKAVTDAILLIIK
;
A
#
# COMPACT_ATOMS: atom_id res chain seq x y z
N MET A 1 23.09 -2.11 -0.30
CA MET A 1 22.66 -2.53 1.06
C MET A 1 21.30 -3.22 0.97
N ILE A 2 21.18 -4.37 1.60
CA ILE A 2 19.89 -5.08 1.66
C ILE A 2 19.03 -4.44 2.75
N LEU A 3 17.80 -4.05 2.41
CA LEU A 3 16.86 -3.45 3.35
C LEU A 3 15.91 -4.48 3.99
N GLY A 4 15.92 -5.71 3.50
CA GLY A 4 15.06 -6.78 3.94
C GLY A 4 14.41 -7.48 2.76
N ASN A 5 13.42 -8.31 3.04
CA ASN A 5 12.66 -9.02 2.02
C ASN A 5 11.17 -8.82 2.30
N ILE A 6 10.42 -8.35 1.30
CA ILE A 6 9.00 -8.00 1.49
C ILE A 6 8.14 -9.21 1.87
N TYR A 7 8.59 -10.43 1.60
CA TYR A 7 7.87 -11.66 1.95
C TYR A 7 8.33 -12.27 3.28
N GLN A 8 9.35 -11.69 3.91
CA GLN A 8 9.91 -12.16 5.18
C GLN A 8 9.73 -11.08 6.24
N GLN A 9 8.48 -10.83 6.61
CA GLN A 9 8.12 -9.79 7.54
C GLN A 9 7.78 -10.36 8.91
N GLU A 10 7.95 -9.51 9.93
CA GLU A 10 7.54 -9.86 11.28
C GLU A 10 6.03 -10.03 11.35
N ASP A 11 5.56 -10.83 12.29
CA ASP A 11 4.13 -11.02 12.50
C ASP A 11 3.48 -9.73 13.03
N PHE A 12 2.20 -9.54 12.72
CA PHE A 12 1.44 -8.36 13.10
C PHE A 12 -0.05 -8.73 13.25
N GLU A 13 -0.82 -7.90 13.95
CA GLU A 13 -2.22 -8.22 14.23
C GLU A 13 -3.19 -7.83 13.12
N LYS A 14 -3.17 -6.60 12.67
CA LYS A 14 -4.15 -6.06 11.72
C LYS A 14 -3.52 -5.37 10.53
N ILE A 15 -2.81 -4.28 10.80
CA ILE A 15 -2.16 -3.45 9.77
C ILE A 15 -0.78 -3.08 10.30
N LYS A 16 0.21 -3.18 9.41
CA LYS A 16 1.57 -2.73 9.72
C LYS A 16 2.07 -1.87 8.57
N SER A 17 2.51 -0.67 8.89
CA SER A 17 3.12 0.25 7.94
C SER A 17 4.56 0.49 8.36
N LYS A 18 5.48 0.34 7.41
CA LYS A 18 6.91 0.52 7.67
C LYS A 18 7.54 1.33 6.54
N GLN A 19 8.20 2.42 6.90
CA GLN A 19 9.00 3.16 5.93
C GLN A 19 10.32 2.38 5.73
N VAL A 20 10.48 1.78 4.55
CA VAL A 20 11.65 0.93 4.26
C VAL A 20 12.80 1.71 3.65
N TYR A 21 12.53 2.86 3.06
CA TYR A 21 13.55 3.74 2.49
C TYR A 21 13.03 5.18 2.45
N LYS A 22 13.92 6.13 2.66
CA LYS A 22 13.59 7.55 2.54
C LYS A 22 14.84 8.33 2.15
N ASP A 23 14.70 9.22 1.18
CA ASP A 23 15.68 10.27 0.90
C ASP A 23 14.93 11.55 0.51
N GLU A 24 15.65 12.56 0.02
CA GLU A 24 15.06 13.85 -0.34
C GLU A 24 14.08 13.77 -1.51
N ARG A 25 14.15 12.72 -2.33
CA ARG A 25 13.38 12.56 -3.56
C ARG A 25 12.09 11.79 -3.37
N PHE A 26 12.13 10.73 -2.55
CA PHE A 26 10.96 9.86 -2.38
C PHE A 26 11.01 9.06 -1.09
N HIS A 27 9.86 8.51 -0.74
CA HIS A 27 9.70 7.58 0.38
C HIS A 27 9.17 6.25 -0.17
N ALA A 28 9.72 5.15 0.29
CA ALA A 28 9.20 3.81 0.00
C ALA A 28 8.59 3.25 1.27
N VAL A 29 7.31 2.93 1.23
CA VAL A 29 6.54 2.45 2.38
C VAL A 29 5.98 1.08 2.08
N LEU A 30 6.22 0.14 2.98
CA LEU A 30 5.65 -1.20 2.91
C LEU A 30 4.44 -1.25 3.83
N ILE A 31 3.29 -1.62 3.29
CA ILE A 31 2.06 -1.75 4.06
C ILE A 31 1.57 -3.18 3.98
N GLN A 32 1.29 -3.75 5.15
CA GLN A 32 0.74 -5.10 5.25
C GLN A 32 -0.63 -5.02 5.92
N LEU A 33 -1.60 -5.73 5.33
CA LEU A 33 -2.96 -5.77 5.86
C LEU A 33 -3.40 -7.22 6.00
N LYS A 34 -4.02 -7.55 7.13
CA LYS A 34 -4.72 -8.81 7.28
C LYS A 34 -6.05 -8.73 6.54
N LYS A 35 -6.57 -9.88 6.13
CA LYS A 35 -7.86 -10.00 5.45
C LYS A 35 -8.94 -9.19 6.17
N GLU A 36 -9.75 -8.47 5.41
CA GLU A 36 -10.87 -7.61 5.84
C GLU A 36 -10.47 -6.29 6.49
N GLU A 37 -9.18 -6.07 6.77
CA GLU A 37 -8.74 -4.80 7.34
C GLU A 37 -8.81 -3.67 6.32
N ILE A 38 -9.05 -2.46 6.81
CA ILE A 38 -9.27 -1.27 6.00
C ILE A 38 -8.32 -0.16 6.42
N LEU A 39 -7.61 0.41 5.44
CA LEU A 39 -6.97 1.71 5.59
C LEU A 39 -8.02 2.76 5.27
N LYS A 40 -8.41 3.53 6.28
CA LYS A 40 -9.47 4.54 6.17
C LYS A 40 -9.17 5.58 5.10
N PRO A 41 -10.20 6.24 4.54
CA PRO A 41 -10.00 7.29 3.54
C PRO A 41 -9.02 8.36 4.02
N HIS A 42 -8.07 8.68 3.18
CA HIS A 42 -7.04 9.70 3.45
C HIS A 42 -6.47 10.21 2.12
N HIS A 43 -5.58 11.19 2.21
CA HIS A 43 -4.84 11.67 1.04
C HIS A 43 -3.38 11.88 1.41
N SER A 44 -2.52 11.95 0.42
CA SER A 44 -1.10 12.28 0.61
C SER A 44 -0.79 13.60 -0.09
N ALA A 45 0.29 14.24 0.34
CA ALA A 45 0.71 15.53 -0.22
C ALA A 45 1.49 15.39 -1.52
N THR A 46 1.81 14.15 -1.93
CA THR A 46 2.59 13.86 -3.14
C THR A 46 1.87 12.85 -4.00
N ASP A 47 2.23 12.83 -5.29
CA ASP A 47 1.85 11.74 -6.19
C ASP A 47 2.43 10.43 -5.65
N ALA A 48 1.78 9.32 -5.95
CA ALA A 48 2.22 8.03 -5.45
C ALA A 48 2.11 6.93 -6.50
N PHE A 49 3.02 5.97 -6.37
CA PHE A 49 3.01 4.72 -7.13
C PHE A 49 2.75 3.59 -6.14
N LEU A 50 1.85 2.68 -6.51
CA LEU A 50 1.48 1.54 -5.67
C LEU A 50 1.68 0.25 -6.46
N MET A 51 2.25 -0.75 -5.81
CA MET A 51 2.33 -2.11 -6.36
C MET A 51 1.80 -3.09 -5.32
N VAL A 52 0.94 -4.01 -5.76
CA VAL A 52 0.47 -5.11 -4.92
C VAL A 52 1.50 -6.24 -5.01
N ALA A 53 2.26 -6.44 -3.94
CA ALA A 53 3.29 -7.48 -3.90
C ALA A 53 2.72 -8.85 -3.56
N GLU A 54 1.61 -8.91 -2.82
CA GLU A 54 0.93 -10.15 -2.44
C GLU A 54 -0.54 -9.86 -2.13
N GLY A 55 -1.40 -10.82 -2.44
CA GLY A 55 -2.81 -10.76 -2.08
C GLY A 55 -3.66 -9.94 -3.03
N GLU A 56 -4.84 -9.58 -2.54
CA GLU A 56 -5.87 -8.86 -3.30
C GLU A 56 -6.46 -7.74 -2.45
N ILE A 57 -6.64 -6.57 -3.06
CA ILE A 57 -7.21 -5.41 -2.38
C ILE A 57 -8.27 -4.75 -3.25
N ILE A 58 -9.13 -3.96 -2.63
CA ILE A 58 -9.98 -2.99 -3.30
C ILE A 58 -9.41 -1.62 -2.97
N PHE A 59 -8.92 -0.94 -3.99
CA PHE A 59 -8.39 0.42 -3.87
C PHE A 59 -9.44 1.38 -4.38
N THR A 60 -9.98 2.21 -3.49
CA THR A 60 -11.02 3.17 -3.86
C THR A 60 -10.39 4.54 -3.98
N LEU A 61 -10.48 5.14 -5.16
CA LEU A 61 -9.95 6.46 -5.47
C LEU A 61 -11.10 7.36 -5.91
N LYS A 62 -11.33 8.43 -5.18
CA LYS A 62 -12.43 9.37 -5.47
C LYS A 62 -13.76 8.62 -5.66
N GLU A 63 -14.07 7.72 -4.75
CA GLU A 63 -15.29 6.91 -4.74
C GLU A 63 -15.38 5.84 -5.84
N LYS A 64 -14.34 5.69 -6.67
CA LYS A 64 -14.29 4.64 -7.68
C LYS A 64 -13.42 3.48 -7.20
N ALA A 65 -14.01 2.30 -7.10
CA ALA A 65 -13.34 1.10 -6.63
C ALA A 65 -12.53 0.41 -7.75
N HIS A 66 -11.31 0.00 -7.41
CA HIS A 66 -10.42 -0.74 -8.31
C HIS A 66 -9.99 -2.03 -7.60
N ALA A 67 -10.30 -3.17 -8.20
CA ALA A 67 -9.83 -4.46 -7.69
C ALA A 67 -8.40 -4.68 -8.19
N LEU A 68 -7.45 -4.75 -7.28
CA LEU A 68 -6.03 -4.94 -7.59
C LEU A 68 -5.54 -6.21 -6.93
N ARG A 69 -4.70 -6.96 -7.63
CA ARG A 69 -4.14 -8.22 -7.13
C ARG A 69 -2.64 -8.26 -7.37
N LYS A 70 -2.00 -9.29 -6.84
CA LYS A 70 -0.55 -9.51 -6.93
C LYS A 70 -0.01 -9.17 -8.32
N GLY A 71 0.97 -8.28 -8.36
CA GLY A 71 1.61 -7.81 -9.57
C GLY A 71 1.00 -6.57 -10.20
N ASP A 72 -0.20 -6.16 -9.78
CA ASP A 72 -0.82 -4.96 -10.33
C ASP A 72 -0.12 -3.70 -9.82
N MET A 73 -0.01 -2.73 -10.72
CA MET A 73 0.58 -1.43 -10.43
C MET A 73 -0.47 -0.35 -10.65
N PHE A 74 -0.43 0.67 -9.82
CA PHE A 74 -1.42 1.74 -9.84
C PHE A 74 -0.76 3.05 -9.43
N SER A 75 -1.22 4.16 -9.97
CA SER A 75 -0.73 5.48 -9.55
C SER A 75 -1.89 6.40 -9.23
N PHE A 76 -1.66 7.32 -8.31
CA PHE A 76 -2.65 8.33 -7.95
C PHE A 76 -1.96 9.65 -7.62
N LYS A 77 -2.72 10.74 -7.79
CA LYS A 77 -2.20 12.09 -7.65
C LYS A 77 -2.27 12.59 -6.22
N ALA A 78 -1.44 13.59 -5.93
CA ALA A 78 -1.49 14.30 -4.65
C ALA A 78 -2.91 14.76 -4.35
N PHE A 79 -3.30 14.67 -3.09
CA PHE A 79 -4.58 15.12 -2.55
C PHE A 79 -5.84 14.38 -3.04
N GLU A 80 -5.68 13.33 -3.85
CA GLU A 80 -6.82 12.47 -4.18
C GLU A 80 -7.13 11.55 -3.00
N THR A 81 -8.38 11.63 -2.52
CA THR A 81 -8.83 10.80 -1.41
C THR A 81 -8.90 9.34 -1.83
N HIS A 82 -8.33 8.46 -1.04
CA HIS A 82 -8.29 7.03 -1.33
C HIS A 82 -8.39 6.20 -0.05
N ASP A 83 -8.86 4.99 -0.19
CA ASP A 83 -8.88 3.98 0.86
C ASP A 83 -8.53 2.61 0.30
N VAL A 84 -8.21 1.68 1.18
CA VAL A 84 -7.82 0.32 0.81
C VAL A 84 -8.53 -0.67 1.70
N LYS A 85 -9.12 -1.70 1.10
CA LYS A 85 -9.65 -2.85 1.82
C LYS A 85 -8.92 -4.12 1.38
N ALA A 86 -8.42 -4.89 2.32
CA ALA A 86 -7.78 -6.17 2.03
C ALA A 86 -8.85 -7.24 1.82
N VAL A 87 -8.90 -7.83 0.64
CA VAL A 87 -9.79 -8.97 0.34
C VAL A 87 -9.19 -10.25 0.90
N THR A 88 -7.87 -10.36 0.80
CA THR A 88 -7.06 -11.39 1.44
C THR A 88 -5.96 -10.70 2.24
N ASP A 89 -5.14 -11.45 2.96
CA ASP A 89 -3.90 -10.87 3.49
C ASP A 89 -3.14 -10.27 2.32
N ALA A 90 -2.61 -9.07 2.49
CA ALA A 90 -2.01 -8.33 1.38
C ALA A 90 -0.73 -7.60 1.80
N ILE A 91 0.16 -7.43 0.82
CA ILE A 91 1.39 -6.65 0.97
C ILE A 91 1.41 -5.63 -0.16
N LEU A 92 1.55 -4.36 0.20
CA LEU A 92 1.62 -3.24 -0.74
C LEU A 92 2.95 -2.53 -0.60
N LEU A 93 3.53 -2.13 -1.73
CA LEU A 93 4.68 -1.22 -1.76
C LEU A 93 4.21 0.10 -2.35
N ILE A 94 4.43 1.19 -1.62
CA ILE A 94 4.05 2.53 -2.07
C ILE A 94 5.31 3.38 -2.16
N ILE A 95 5.48 4.02 -3.30
CA ILE A 95 6.55 5.01 -3.55
C ILE A 95 5.89 6.38 -3.67
N LYS A 96 6.32 7.30 -2.85
CA LYS A 96 5.73 8.65 -2.84
C LYS A 96 6.72 9.75 -2.47
#